data_958fbdfad0388e1dc90f11e334504947
#
_entry.id   958fbdfad0388e1dc90f11e334504947
#
_cell.length_a   1.000
_cell.length_b   1.000
_cell.length_c   1.000
_cell.angle_alpha   90.00
_cell.angle_beta   90.00
_cell.angle_gamma   90.00
#
_symmetry.space_group_name_H-M   'P 1'
#
loop_
_entity.id
_entity.type
_entity.pdbx_description
1 polymer ?
#
loop_
_entity_poly.entity_id
_entity_poly.type
_entity_poly.pdbx_seq_one_letter_code
_entity_poly.pdbx_strand_id
1 'polypeptide(L)'
;MIVVRCTEADRKALASINFDPEELEDDGIDYDNIRVKKPWGHEIQRYHDEKIAVWWLHIHAGQQTSMHCHPAKVTMIFVVGGVGMLHTLSGSHELGAGEMVVIEKGAFHQSAANNDPLILYELETPPVKRDLVRLHDSYNRGQGYERIEHV
;
A
#
# COMPACT_ATOMS: atom_id res chain seq x y z
N MET A 1 -0.74 -17.52 6.97
CA MET A 1 -1.28 -16.35 6.25
C MET A 1 -1.92 -15.41 7.25
N ILE A 2 -1.59 -14.13 7.14
CA ILE A 2 -2.18 -13.08 7.98
C ILE A 2 -3.38 -12.49 7.23
N VAL A 3 -4.51 -12.31 7.92
CA VAL A 3 -5.69 -11.64 7.36
C VAL A 3 -5.95 -10.37 8.17
N VAL A 4 -5.88 -9.22 7.52
CA VAL A 4 -6.19 -7.91 8.11
C VAL A 4 -7.63 -7.54 7.73
N ARG A 5 -8.52 -7.56 8.69
CA ARG A 5 -9.93 -7.26 8.50
C ARG A 5 -10.20 -5.77 8.73
N CYS A 6 -11.18 -5.25 8.00
CA CYS A 6 -11.68 -3.91 8.24
C CYS A 6 -12.49 -3.89 9.54
N THR A 7 -12.01 -3.11 10.51
CA THR A 7 -12.62 -3.00 11.85
C THR A 7 -13.46 -1.74 11.97
N GLU A 8 -14.18 -1.59 13.09
CA GLU A 8 -14.89 -0.36 13.38
C GLU A 8 -13.94 0.84 13.52
N ALA A 9 -12.73 0.63 14.07
CA ALA A 9 -11.70 1.67 14.15
C ALA A 9 -11.30 2.17 12.76
N ASP A 10 -11.15 1.27 11.79
CA ASP A 10 -10.87 1.62 10.40
C ASP A 10 -12.00 2.47 9.79
N ARG A 11 -13.25 2.04 9.99
CA ARG A 11 -14.42 2.78 9.47
C ARG A 11 -14.53 4.17 10.08
N LYS A 12 -14.30 4.30 11.38
CA LYS A 12 -14.29 5.60 12.07
C LYS A 12 -13.16 6.50 11.57
N ALA A 13 -11.96 5.95 11.40
CA ALA A 13 -10.82 6.69 10.89
C ALA A 13 -11.10 7.21 9.48
N LEU A 14 -11.60 6.35 8.58
CA LEU A 14 -11.94 6.75 7.21
C LEU A 14 -13.01 7.84 7.18
N ALA A 15 -14.04 7.74 8.02
CA ALA A 15 -15.12 8.73 8.10
C ALA A 15 -14.62 10.09 8.61
N SER A 16 -13.50 10.13 9.36
CA SER A 16 -12.92 11.38 9.88
C SER A 16 -12.02 12.10 8.88
N ILE A 17 -11.64 11.46 7.78
CA ILE A 17 -10.73 12.00 6.78
C ILE A 17 -11.53 12.70 5.70
N ASN A 18 -11.15 13.94 5.39
CA ASN A 18 -11.73 14.68 4.26
C ASN A 18 -10.95 14.36 2.99
N PHE A 19 -11.58 13.70 2.05
CA PHE A 19 -11.04 13.39 0.74
C PHE A 19 -12.13 13.46 -0.33
N ASP A 20 -11.72 13.71 -1.57
CA ASP A 20 -12.62 13.70 -2.72
C ASP A 20 -12.65 12.28 -3.32
N PRO A 21 -13.80 11.58 -3.30
CA PRO A 21 -13.90 10.25 -3.91
C PRO A 21 -13.52 10.20 -5.39
N GLU A 22 -13.71 11.28 -6.15
CA GLU A 22 -13.34 11.34 -7.56
C GLU A 22 -11.81 11.28 -7.76
N GLU A 23 -11.03 11.75 -6.79
CA GLU A 23 -9.57 11.64 -6.83
C GLU A 23 -9.06 10.20 -6.66
N LEU A 24 -9.91 9.29 -6.23
CA LEU A 24 -9.59 7.87 -6.05
C LEU A 24 -9.92 7.02 -7.28
N GLU A 25 -10.48 7.62 -8.33
CA GLU A 25 -10.82 6.91 -9.55
C GLU A 25 -9.57 6.61 -10.40
N ASP A 26 -9.74 5.74 -11.38
CA ASP A 26 -8.68 5.38 -12.31
C ASP A 26 -8.13 6.63 -13.01
N ASP A 27 -6.82 6.81 -12.97
CA ASP A 27 -6.13 7.95 -13.60
C ASP A 27 -5.84 7.73 -15.09
N GLY A 28 -6.13 6.54 -15.62
CA GLY A 28 -5.88 6.19 -17.02
C GLY A 28 -4.40 6.08 -17.40
N ILE A 29 -3.50 6.09 -16.44
CA ILE A 29 -2.07 6.01 -16.67
C ILE A 29 -1.65 4.54 -16.86
N ASP A 30 -0.90 4.26 -17.90
CA ASP A 30 -0.24 2.98 -18.08
C ASP A 30 1.07 2.98 -17.29
N TYR A 31 1.10 2.20 -16.22
CA TYR A 31 2.27 2.09 -15.35
C TYR A 31 3.25 1.00 -15.78
N ASP A 32 2.98 0.31 -16.88
CA ASP A 32 3.85 -0.77 -17.33
C ASP A 32 5.27 -0.27 -17.59
N ASN A 33 6.26 -0.96 -17.01
CA ASN A 33 7.68 -0.59 -17.05
C ASN A 33 8.02 0.79 -16.46
N ILE A 34 7.12 1.38 -15.68
CA ILE A 34 7.40 2.62 -14.93
C ILE A 34 7.89 2.27 -13.53
N ARG A 35 9.00 2.89 -13.15
CA ARG A 35 9.45 2.90 -11.76
C ARG A 35 8.85 4.12 -11.07
N VAL A 36 7.97 3.89 -10.11
CA VAL A 36 7.37 4.97 -9.32
C VAL A 36 8.25 5.21 -8.09
N LYS A 37 8.90 6.37 -8.07
CA LYS A 37 9.74 6.76 -6.94
C LYS A 37 8.88 7.21 -5.77
N LYS A 38 9.21 6.70 -4.59
CA LYS A 38 8.53 7.00 -3.33
C LYS A 38 9.54 7.55 -2.32
N PRO A 39 9.10 8.35 -1.33
CA PRO A 39 10.02 8.81 -0.28
C PRO A 39 10.64 7.67 0.52
N TRP A 40 9.96 6.53 0.61
CA TRP A 40 10.42 5.34 1.34
C TRP A 40 11.18 4.32 0.46
N GLY A 41 11.25 4.54 -0.86
CA GLY A 41 11.89 3.61 -1.79
C GLY A 41 11.33 3.74 -3.18
N HIS A 42 10.84 2.64 -3.75
CA HIS A 42 10.20 2.67 -5.06
C HIS A 42 9.28 1.46 -5.26
N GLU A 43 8.44 1.56 -6.27
CA GLU A 43 7.62 0.44 -6.74
C GLU A 43 7.63 0.35 -8.26
N ILE A 44 7.46 -0.84 -8.78
CA ILE A 44 7.43 -1.13 -10.21
C ILE A 44 6.23 -2.03 -10.48
N GLN A 45 5.36 -1.63 -11.41
CA GLN A 45 4.30 -2.50 -11.86
C GLN A 45 4.88 -3.66 -12.69
N ARG A 46 4.62 -4.87 -12.25
CA ARG A 46 5.17 -6.09 -12.89
C ARG A 46 4.17 -6.79 -13.78
N TYR A 47 2.88 -6.60 -13.50
CA TYR A 47 1.79 -7.15 -14.29
C TYR A 47 0.52 -6.34 -14.05
N HIS A 48 -0.31 -6.20 -15.05
CA HIS A 48 -1.67 -5.74 -14.88
C HIS A 48 -2.58 -6.26 -15.99
N ASP A 49 -3.83 -6.44 -15.66
CA ASP A 49 -4.94 -6.66 -16.60
C ASP A 49 -6.17 -5.91 -16.07
N GLU A 50 -7.35 -6.21 -16.63
CA GLU A 50 -8.61 -5.57 -16.24
C GLU A 50 -9.02 -5.85 -14.79
N LYS A 51 -8.49 -6.91 -14.18
CA LYS A 51 -8.92 -7.41 -12.87
C LYS A 51 -7.91 -7.18 -11.76
N ILE A 52 -6.62 -7.25 -12.08
CA ILE A 52 -5.54 -7.19 -11.08
C ILE A 52 -4.38 -6.33 -11.55
N ALA A 53 -3.64 -5.81 -10.58
CA ALA A 53 -2.30 -5.30 -10.79
C ALA A 53 -1.36 -5.94 -9.78
N VAL A 54 -0.13 -6.20 -10.20
CA VAL A 54 0.94 -6.74 -9.35
C VAL A 54 2.10 -5.76 -9.34
N TRP A 55 2.46 -5.32 -8.14
CA TRP A 55 3.52 -4.35 -7.90
C TRP A 55 4.65 -4.95 -7.10
N TRP A 56 5.88 -4.66 -7.51
CA TRP A 56 7.08 -4.90 -6.72
C TRP A 56 7.37 -3.65 -5.90
N LEU A 57 7.47 -3.80 -4.58
CA LEU A 57 7.83 -2.71 -3.67
C LEU A 57 9.20 -2.97 -3.07
N HIS A 58 10.03 -1.95 -3.10
CA HIS A 58 11.30 -1.91 -2.41
C HIS A 58 11.27 -0.81 -1.37
N ILE A 59 11.16 -1.19 -0.10
CA ILE A 59 11.15 -0.26 1.03
C ILE A 59 12.55 -0.23 1.63
N HIS A 60 13.20 0.93 1.60
CA HIS A 60 14.54 1.08 2.15
C HIS A 60 14.58 0.78 3.65
N ALA A 61 15.74 0.31 4.14
CA ALA A 61 15.97 0.06 5.56
C ALA A 61 15.54 1.27 6.41
N GLY A 62 14.77 1.03 7.46
CA GLY A 62 14.29 2.05 8.36
C GLY A 62 13.17 2.95 7.82
N GLN A 63 12.72 2.72 6.58
CA GLN A 63 11.64 3.50 5.97
C GLN A 63 10.31 2.74 6.03
N GLN A 64 9.22 3.46 5.75
CA GLN A 64 7.87 2.91 5.85
C GLN A 64 6.91 3.61 4.89
N THR A 65 5.89 2.89 4.46
CA THR A 65 4.77 3.48 3.72
C THR A 65 3.94 4.36 4.66
N SER A 66 2.99 5.12 4.12
CA SER A 66 1.99 5.78 4.97
C SER A 66 1.10 4.75 5.68
N MET A 67 0.48 5.15 6.77
CA MET A 67 -0.69 4.46 7.30
C MET A 67 -1.88 4.86 6.43
N HIS A 68 -2.34 3.94 5.60
CA HIS A 68 -3.37 4.22 4.58
C HIS A 68 -4.33 3.05 4.43
N CYS A 69 -5.45 3.30 3.79
CA CYS A 69 -6.35 2.24 3.36
C CYS A 69 -6.69 2.39 1.88
N HIS A 70 -7.24 1.34 1.33
CA HIS A 70 -7.80 1.29 0.00
C HIS A 70 -9.31 1.07 0.13
N PRO A 71 -10.15 2.11 -0.04
CA PRO A 71 -11.59 1.97 0.17
C PRO A 71 -12.28 0.97 -0.75
N ALA A 72 -11.78 0.79 -1.97
CA ALA A 72 -12.44 -0.02 -3.00
C ALA A 72 -11.69 -1.28 -3.42
N LYS A 73 -10.43 -1.44 -3.04
CA LYS A 73 -9.64 -2.61 -3.47
C LYS A 73 -9.16 -3.48 -2.32
N VAL A 74 -9.04 -4.77 -2.61
CA VAL A 74 -8.36 -5.75 -1.74
C VAL A 74 -6.90 -5.80 -2.13
N THR A 75 -6.01 -5.87 -1.15
CA THR A 75 -4.57 -5.99 -1.34
C THR A 75 -4.07 -7.29 -0.75
N MET A 76 -3.23 -8.00 -1.50
CA MET A 76 -2.47 -9.14 -1.01
C MET A 76 -0.99 -8.77 -1.03
N ILE A 77 -0.30 -9.00 0.08
CA ILE A 77 1.13 -8.79 0.20
C ILE A 77 1.83 -10.13 0.29
N PHE A 78 2.89 -10.30 -0.49
CA PHE A 78 3.79 -11.43 -0.39
C PHE A 78 5.20 -10.92 -0.11
N VAL A 79 5.79 -11.35 1.01
CA VAL A 79 7.14 -10.91 1.41
C VAL A 79 8.18 -11.75 0.70
N VAL A 80 9.00 -11.10 -0.12
CA VAL A 80 10.06 -11.75 -0.90
C VAL A 80 11.37 -11.76 -0.14
N GLY A 81 11.69 -10.68 0.56
CA GLY A 81 12.96 -10.56 1.29
C GLY A 81 12.93 -9.48 2.34
N GLY A 82 13.88 -9.57 3.25
CA GLY A 82 13.98 -8.67 4.38
C GLY A 82 13.07 -9.06 5.55
N VAL A 83 13.12 -8.25 6.58
CA VAL A 83 12.27 -8.35 7.78
C VAL A 83 11.68 -6.98 8.06
N GLY A 84 10.43 -6.93 8.40
CA GLY A 84 9.75 -5.70 8.73
C GLY A 84 8.52 -5.91 9.59
N MET A 85 7.68 -4.90 9.63
CA MET A 85 6.44 -4.89 10.37
C MET A 85 5.29 -4.45 9.48
N LEU A 86 4.14 -5.06 9.68
CA LEU A 86 2.87 -4.57 9.19
C LEU A 86 2.12 -3.98 10.37
N HIS A 87 1.91 -2.67 10.36
CA HIS A 87 1.12 -1.97 11.36
C HIS A 87 -0.32 -1.81 10.87
N THR A 88 -1.26 -2.06 11.75
CA THR A 88 -2.69 -1.85 11.51
C THR A 88 -3.28 -1.05 12.68
N LEU A 89 -4.52 -0.62 12.59
CA LEU A 89 -5.16 0.08 13.72
C LEU A 89 -5.48 -0.86 14.90
N SER A 90 -5.45 -2.17 14.69
CA SER A 90 -5.72 -3.16 15.75
C SER A 90 -4.47 -3.87 16.28
N GLY A 91 -3.31 -3.58 15.73
CA GLY A 91 -2.05 -4.19 16.18
C GLY A 91 -1.01 -4.27 15.08
N SER A 92 0.10 -4.94 15.38
CA SER A 92 1.23 -5.08 14.47
C SER A 92 1.59 -6.55 14.28
N HIS A 93 2.09 -6.87 13.09
CA HIS A 93 2.54 -8.20 12.70
C HIS A 93 3.97 -8.12 12.17
N GLU A 94 4.82 -9.05 12.59
CA GLU A 94 6.14 -9.19 12.00
C GLU A 94 6.02 -9.77 10.59
N LEU A 95 6.79 -9.23 9.65
CA LEU A 95 6.87 -9.69 8.27
C LEU A 95 8.23 -10.29 7.99
N GLY A 96 8.25 -11.53 7.53
CA GLY A 96 9.44 -12.23 7.07
C GLY A 96 9.23 -12.87 5.70
N ALA A 97 10.32 -13.23 5.03
CA ALA A 97 10.28 -13.83 3.70
C ALA A 97 9.38 -15.06 3.65
N GLY A 98 8.53 -15.13 2.65
CA GLY A 98 7.56 -16.22 2.44
C GLY A 98 6.19 -15.98 3.09
N GLU A 99 6.05 -14.95 3.91
CA GLU A 99 4.74 -14.63 4.51
C GLU A 99 3.81 -13.96 3.51
N MET A 100 2.53 -14.25 3.66
CA MET A 100 1.46 -13.68 2.87
C MET A 100 0.45 -12.99 3.77
N VAL A 101 0.00 -11.80 3.35
CA VAL A 101 -1.02 -11.01 4.03
C VAL A 101 -2.15 -10.70 3.06
N VAL A 102 -3.39 -10.82 3.52
CA VAL A 102 -4.57 -10.34 2.79
C VAL A 102 -5.17 -9.18 3.58
N ILE A 103 -5.36 -8.06 2.93
CA ILE A 103 -5.88 -6.82 3.53
C ILE A 103 -7.24 -6.51 2.92
N GLU A 104 -8.27 -6.48 3.74
CA GLU A 104 -9.62 -6.15 3.30
C GLU A 104 -9.75 -4.67 2.91
N LYS A 105 -10.73 -4.38 2.06
CA LYS A 105 -11.12 -3.01 1.71
C LYS A 105 -11.32 -2.17 2.97
N GLY A 106 -10.75 -0.96 2.96
CA GLY A 106 -10.90 -0.01 4.05
C GLY A 106 -10.07 -0.29 5.30
N ALA A 107 -9.30 -1.37 5.35
CA ALA A 107 -8.42 -1.67 6.48
C ALA A 107 -7.14 -0.85 6.39
N PHE A 108 -6.90 0.02 7.36
CA PHE A 108 -5.67 0.83 7.42
C PHE A 108 -4.47 -0.04 7.74
N HIS A 109 -3.38 0.18 7.00
CA HIS A 109 -2.14 -0.56 7.15
C HIS A 109 -0.92 0.26 6.74
N GLN A 110 0.23 -0.16 7.24
CA GLN A 110 1.53 0.44 6.95
C GLN A 110 2.58 -0.65 6.96
N SER A 111 3.39 -0.72 5.92
CA SER A 111 4.53 -1.64 5.84
C SER A 111 5.81 -0.88 6.18
N ALA A 112 6.58 -1.41 7.12
CA ALA A 112 7.82 -0.80 7.61
C ALA A 112 8.99 -1.77 7.50
N ALA A 113 10.10 -1.33 6.92
CA ALA A 113 11.34 -2.09 6.89
C ALA A 113 12.12 -1.93 8.20
N ASN A 114 12.74 -3.01 8.66
CA ASN A 114 13.67 -2.96 9.80
C ASN A 114 15.05 -2.50 9.35
N ASN A 115 16.09 -3.25 9.71
CA ASN A 115 17.50 -2.86 9.46
C ASN A 115 17.96 -3.10 8.01
N ASP A 116 17.20 -3.90 7.26
CA ASP A 116 17.45 -4.21 5.85
C ASP A 116 16.25 -3.78 5.01
N PRO A 117 16.42 -3.60 3.70
CA PRO A 117 15.28 -3.33 2.82
C PRO A 117 14.22 -4.44 2.90
N LEU A 118 12.96 -4.03 2.90
CA LEU A 118 11.82 -4.96 2.85
C LEU A 118 11.31 -5.01 1.41
N ILE A 119 11.30 -6.19 0.84
CA ILE A 119 10.90 -6.44 -0.55
C ILE A 119 9.57 -7.18 -0.57
N LEU A 120 8.58 -6.57 -1.20
CA LEU A 120 7.21 -7.08 -1.26
C LEU A 120 6.73 -7.20 -2.70
N TYR A 121 5.89 -8.20 -2.96
CA TYR A 121 4.90 -8.11 -4.03
C TYR A 121 3.56 -7.71 -3.41
N GLU A 122 2.89 -6.76 -4.06
CA GLU A 122 1.50 -6.43 -3.78
C GLU A 122 0.64 -6.74 -4.99
N LEU A 123 -0.39 -7.57 -4.79
CA LEU A 123 -1.45 -7.79 -5.76
C LEU A 123 -2.67 -7.01 -5.31
N GLU A 124 -3.22 -6.21 -6.19
CA GLU A 124 -4.42 -5.41 -5.91
C GLU A 124 -5.55 -5.72 -6.88
N THR A 125 -6.77 -5.71 -6.39
CA THR A 125 -7.98 -5.94 -7.18
C THR A 125 -9.15 -5.12 -6.65
N PRO A 126 -9.84 -4.30 -7.48
CA PRO A 126 -9.49 -3.92 -8.85
C PRO A 126 -8.20 -3.09 -8.94
N PRO A 127 -7.57 -3.00 -10.12
CA PRO A 127 -6.27 -2.37 -10.28
C PRO A 127 -6.36 -0.84 -10.40
N VAL A 128 -6.87 -0.17 -9.39
CA VAL A 128 -7.01 1.28 -9.34
C VAL A 128 -5.94 1.87 -8.45
N LYS A 129 -4.90 2.43 -9.06
CA LYS A 129 -3.70 2.94 -8.36
C LYS A 129 -4.02 4.05 -7.37
N ARG A 130 -4.95 4.93 -7.69
CA ARG A 130 -5.30 6.10 -6.88
C ARG A 130 -6.28 5.81 -5.75
N ASP A 131 -6.77 4.58 -5.62
CA ASP A 131 -7.64 4.16 -4.52
C ASP A 131 -6.85 4.04 -3.21
N LEU A 132 -6.49 5.18 -2.65
CA LEU A 132 -5.65 5.29 -1.46
C LEU A 132 -6.02 6.51 -0.64
N VAL A 133 -6.32 6.29 0.65
CA VAL A 133 -6.60 7.37 1.63
C VAL A 133 -5.59 7.26 2.77
N ARG A 134 -4.82 8.32 2.99
CA ARG A 134 -3.81 8.38 4.05
C ARG A 134 -4.40 8.89 5.36
N LEU A 135 -4.13 8.16 6.43
CA LEU A 135 -4.42 8.59 7.80
C LEU A 135 -3.21 9.30 8.41
N HIS A 136 -2.03 8.73 8.22
CA HIS A 136 -0.78 9.24 8.75
C HIS A 136 0.35 8.98 7.75
N ASP A 137 1.20 9.97 7.56
CA ASP A 137 2.33 9.89 6.62
C ASP A 137 3.56 10.59 7.19
N SER A 138 4.65 9.83 7.37
CA SER A 138 5.93 10.36 7.86
C SER A 138 6.59 11.37 6.91
N TYR A 139 6.11 11.45 5.67
CA TYR A 139 6.69 12.30 4.61
C TYR A 139 5.80 13.49 4.22
N ASN A 140 4.72 13.71 4.97
CA ASN A 140 3.78 14.83 4.78
C ASN A 140 3.14 14.92 3.37
N ARG A 141 2.84 13.79 2.76
CA ARG A 141 2.13 13.75 1.48
C ARG A 141 0.64 14.02 1.68
N GLY A 142 0.00 14.60 0.67
CA GLY A 142 -1.45 14.85 0.68
C GLY A 142 -2.27 13.58 0.47
N GLN A 143 -3.59 13.74 0.42
CA GLN A 143 -4.54 12.66 0.19
C GLN A 143 -4.70 12.35 -1.31
N GLY A 144 -5.05 11.08 -1.59
CA GLY A 144 -5.63 10.61 -2.86
C GLY A 144 -4.72 10.59 -4.08
N TYR A 145 -3.65 11.35 -4.10
CA TYR A 145 -2.79 11.49 -5.26
C TYR A 145 -1.35 11.11 -4.94
N GLU A 146 -0.79 10.23 -5.73
CA GLU A 146 0.62 9.91 -5.70
C GLU A 146 1.35 10.51 -6.90
N ARG A 147 2.40 11.26 -6.60
CA ARG A 147 3.22 11.86 -7.64
C ARG A 147 4.06 10.80 -8.33
N ILE A 148 3.89 10.68 -9.63
CA ILE A 148 4.71 9.81 -10.45
C ILE A 148 5.97 10.57 -10.86
N GLU A 149 7.12 9.97 -10.59
CA GLU A 149 8.38 10.43 -11.12
C GLU A 149 8.94 9.35 -12.04
N HIS A 150 9.11 9.69 -13.29
CA HIS A 150 9.79 8.82 -14.26
C HIS A 150 11.28 8.80 -13.94
N VAL A 151 11.82 7.61 -13.86
CA VAL A 151 13.26 7.40 -13.61
C VAL A 151 13.95 6.99 -14.90
#